data_c8ec74ed7ffeb346ae89b0f7e65e65a3
#
_entry.id   c8ec74ed7ffeb346ae89b0f7e65e65a3
#
_cell.length_a   1.000
_cell.length_b   1.000
_cell.length_c   1.000
_cell.angle_alpha   90.00
_cell.angle_beta   90.00
_cell.angle_gamma   90.00
#
_symmetry.space_group_name_H-M   'P 1'
#
loop_
_entity.id
_entity.type
_entity.pdbx_description
1 polymer ?
#
loop_
_entity_poly.entity_id
_entity_poly.type
_entity_poly.pdbx_seq_one_letter_code
_entity_poly.pdbx_strand_id
1 'polypeptide(L)'
;MNPDVIASDGQSVPTTDFLTASEWSGAHDYDGIIVLSGPPFTSGGTVRNAGILDVTPTALAALGMPVANDMDGYPLVATMTPEFLSAHPITAVDSYETEFKEKVDHGGMDTMSEDLKEQLRSIGYIE
;
A
#
# COMPACT_ATOMS: atom_id res chain seq x y z
N MET A 1 -17.28 21.44 -15.07
CA MET A 1 -17.46 20.25 -15.93
C MET A 1 -16.58 19.17 -15.34
N ASN A 2 -17.13 18.16 -14.71
CA ASN A 2 -16.33 17.06 -14.18
C ASN A 2 -15.85 16.21 -15.35
N PRO A 3 -14.57 15.89 -15.47
CA PRO A 3 -14.08 15.01 -16.53
C PRO A 3 -14.60 13.59 -16.29
N ASP A 4 -15.00 12.93 -17.38
CA ASP A 4 -15.34 11.51 -17.34
C ASP A 4 -14.09 10.67 -17.06
N VAL A 5 -14.25 9.57 -16.37
CA VAL A 5 -13.19 8.57 -16.16
C VAL A 5 -13.24 7.55 -17.29
N ILE A 6 -12.09 7.23 -17.86
CA ILE A 6 -11.98 6.18 -18.87
C ILE A 6 -11.73 4.84 -18.16
N ALA A 7 -12.66 3.91 -18.31
CA ALA A 7 -12.51 2.55 -17.82
C ALA A 7 -11.47 1.77 -18.63
N SER A 8 -11.01 0.64 -18.11
CA SER A 8 -9.96 -0.18 -18.72
C SER A 8 -10.34 -0.78 -20.08
N ASP A 9 -11.63 -0.81 -20.40
CA ASP A 9 -12.19 -1.21 -21.69
C ASP A 9 -12.34 -0.05 -22.70
N GLY A 10 -11.88 1.15 -22.33
CA GLY A 10 -11.94 2.35 -23.14
C GLY A 10 -13.30 3.07 -23.13
N GLN A 11 -14.26 2.61 -22.33
CA GLN A 11 -15.54 3.30 -22.17
C GLN A 11 -15.41 4.50 -21.24
N SER A 12 -16.10 5.59 -21.62
CA SER A 12 -16.24 6.76 -20.74
C SER A 12 -17.35 6.50 -19.73
N VAL A 13 -16.99 6.59 -18.45
CA VAL A 13 -17.94 6.42 -17.35
C VAL A 13 -18.10 7.76 -16.65
N PRO A 14 -19.35 8.26 -16.50
CA PRO A 14 -19.61 9.50 -15.81
C PRO A 14 -19.08 9.42 -14.36
N THR A 15 -18.39 10.46 -13.91
CA THR A 15 -17.90 10.54 -12.52
C THR A 15 -19.02 10.45 -11.48
N THR A 16 -20.26 10.78 -11.87
CA THR A 16 -21.45 10.65 -11.01
C THR A 16 -21.77 9.21 -10.64
N ASP A 17 -21.29 8.23 -11.41
CA ASP A 17 -21.54 6.81 -11.12
C ASP A 17 -20.62 6.28 -10.00
N PHE A 18 -19.54 7.02 -9.71
CA PHE A 18 -18.57 6.67 -8.68
C PHE A 18 -18.59 7.63 -7.49
N LEU A 19 -19.06 8.86 -7.70
CA LEU A 19 -19.03 9.91 -6.68
C LEU A 19 -20.46 10.23 -6.25
N THR A 20 -20.86 9.69 -5.14
CA THR A 20 -22.06 10.13 -4.45
C THR A 20 -21.71 11.32 -3.55
N ALA A 21 -22.46 12.41 -3.66
CA ALA A 21 -22.33 13.49 -2.70
C ALA A 21 -22.74 12.96 -1.32
N SER A 22 -21.78 12.82 -0.42
CA SER A 22 -21.99 12.42 0.96
C SER A 22 -21.55 13.55 1.87
N GLU A 23 -22.18 13.67 3.02
CA GLU A 23 -21.75 14.62 4.07
C GLU A 23 -20.37 14.23 4.64
N TRP A 24 -19.90 13.01 4.35
CA TRP A 24 -18.60 12.49 4.74
C TRP A 24 -17.66 12.48 3.54
N SER A 25 -16.52 13.15 3.66
CA SER A 25 -15.54 13.30 2.58
C SER A 25 -14.57 12.12 2.45
N GLY A 26 -14.74 11.08 3.25
CA GLY A 26 -13.91 9.87 3.22
C GLY A 26 -14.46 8.81 4.15
N ALA A 27 -14.18 7.57 3.82
CA ALA A 27 -14.50 6.41 4.64
C ALA A 27 -13.38 5.37 4.51
N HIS A 28 -13.21 4.57 5.56
CA HIS A 28 -12.38 3.38 5.50
C HIS A 28 -13.20 2.22 4.97
N ASP A 29 -12.59 1.41 4.10
CA ASP A 29 -13.18 0.17 3.62
C ASP A 29 -12.18 -0.98 3.85
N TYR A 30 -12.70 -2.20 3.91
CA TYR A 30 -11.87 -3.40 3.98
C TYR A 30 -11.16 -3.70 2.67
N ASP A 31 -11.76 -3.32 1.55
CA ASP A 31 -11.20 -3.47 0.22
C ASP A 31 -10.45 -2.20 -0.19
N GLY A 32 -9.15 -2.34 -0.37
CA GLY A 32 -8.27 -1.30 -0.89
C GLY A 32 -7.98 -1.49 -2.38
N ILE A 33 -7.26 -0.55 -2.95
CA ILE A 33 -6.69 -0.66 -4.29
C ILE A 33 -5.17 -0.59 -4.21
N ILE A 34 -4.49 -1.38 -5.05
CA ILE A 34 -3.06 -1.27 -5.29
C ILE A 34 -2.82 -0.97 -6.76
N VAL A 35 -1.98 0.02 -7.03
CA VAL A 35 -1.53 0.36 -8.38
C VAL A 35 -0.02 0.22 -8.43
N LEU A 36 0.47 -0.66 -9.32
CA LEU A 36 1.89 -0.94 -9.52
C LEU A 36 2.27 -0.47 -10.91
N SER A 37 3.25 0.45 -11.00
CA SER A 37 3.69 1.02 -12.26
C SER A 37 5.20 1.22 -12.26
N GLY A 38 5.81 1.04 -13.40
CA GLY A 38 7.25 1.22 -13.61
C GLY A 38 7.93 -0.03 -14.17
N PRO A 39 9.27 0.03 -14.40
CA PRO A 39 10.03 -1.02 -15.07
C PRO A 39 9.91 -2.41 -14.44
N PRO A 40 9.76 -2.58 -13.12
CA PRO A 40 9.60 -3.90 -12.53
C PRO A 40 8.30 -4.60 -12.91
N PHE A 41 7.25 -3.86 -13.26
CA PHE A 41 5.89 -4.39 -13.29
C PHE A 41 5.35 -4.62 -14.70
N THR A 42 4.54 -5.68 -14.83
CA THR A 42 3.83 -6.00 -16.07
C THR A 42 2.67 -5.02 -16.29
N SER A 43 2.60 -4.44 -17.49
CA SER A 43 1.50 -3.52 -17.84
C SER A 43 0.19 -4.26 -18.10
N GLY A 44 -0.93 -3.66 -17.69
CA GLY A 44 -2.28 -4.14 -18.00
C GLY A 44 -2.72 -5.39 -17.24
N GLY A 45 -1.97 -5.78 -16.19
CA GLY A 45 -2.33 -6.90 -15.31
C GLY A 45 -3.36 -6.50 -14.23
N THR A 46 -4.03 -7.51 -13.69
CA THR A 46 -4.87 -7.36 -12.49
C THR A 46 -4.29 -8.19 -11.35
N VAL A 47 -4.11 -7.56 -10.20
CA VAL A 47 -3.67 -8.24 -8.97
C VAL A 47 -4.90 -8.82 -8.28
N ARG A 48 -4.83 -10.09 -7.89
CA ARG A 48 -5.87 -10.76 -7.10
C ARG A 48 -5.26 -11.35 -5.85
N ASN A 49 -6.05 -11.40 -4.77
CA ASN A 49 -5.63 -11.96 -3.48
C ASN A 49 -4.39 -11.28 -2.88
N ALA A 50 -4.21 -9.98 -3.15
CA ALA A 50 -3.18 -9.19 -2.50
C ALA A 50 -3.73 -8.60 -1.19
N GLY A 51 -2.92 -8.63 -0.15
CA GLY A 51 -3.22 -8.01 1.14
C GLY A 51 -2.33 -6.80 1.41
N ILE A 52 -2.70 -6.03 2.42
CA ILE A 52 -1.91 -4.86 2.86
C ILE A 52 -0.48 -5.28 3.29
N LEU A 53 -0.33 -6.48 3.84
CA LEU A 53 0.96 -7.00 4.28
C LEU A 53 1.92 -7.29 3.11
N ASP A 54 1.39 -7.51 1.89
CA ASP A 54 2.20 -7.77 0.70
C ASP A 54 2.84 -6.50 0.10
N VAL A 55 2.41 -5.32 0.55
CA VAL A 55 2.88 -4.04 0.00
C VAL A 55 4.37 -3.84 0.28
N THR A 56 4.80 -4.01 1.53
CA THR A 56 6.20 -3.82 1.93
C THR A 56 7.15 -4.79 1.24
N PRO A 57 6.94 -6.12 1.29
CA PRO A 57 7.82 -7.04 0.60
C PRO A 57 7.83 -6.85 -0.92
N THR A 58 6.72 -6.43 -1.52
CA THR A 58 6.66 -6.09 -2.95
C THR A 58 7.51 -4.85 -3.28
N ALA A 59 7.45 -3.82 -2.44
CA ALA A 59 8.26 -2.62 -2.61
C ALA A 59 9.75 -2.92 -2.49
N LEU A 60 10.16 -3.71 -1.50
CA LEU A 60 11.55 -4.14 -1.33
C LEU A 60 12.04 -4.91 -2.55
N ALA A 61 11.28 -5.89 -3.02
CA ALA A 61 11.61 -6.66 -4.21
C ALA A 61 11.74 -5.76 -5.46
N ALA A 62 10.83 -4.81 -5.66
CA ALA A 62 10.87 -3.87 -6.78
C ALA A 62 12.08 -2.92 -6.73
N LEU A 63 12.62 -2.65 -5.55
CA LEU A 63 13.83 -1.86 -5.33
C LEU A 63 15.11 -2.72 -5.41
N GLY A 64 15.00 -4.04 -5.63
CA GLY A 64 16.14 -4.95 -5.62
C GLY A 64 16.74 -5.16 -4.23
N MET A 65 15.98 -4.85 -3.18
CA MET A 65 16.38 -5.07 -1.79
C MET A 65 15.96 -6.46 -1.32
N PRO A 66 16.69 -7.05 -0.36
CA PRO A 66 16.28 -8.33 0.23
C PRO A 66 14.91 -8.21 0.90
N VAL A 67 14.15 -9.30 0.94
CA VAL A 67 12.89 -9.41 1.68
C VAL A 67 13.17 -10.13 2.99
N ALA A 68 12.67 -9.61 4.11
CA ALA A 68 12.89 -10.27 5.39
C ALA A 68 11.96 -11.47 5.58
N ASN A 69 12.51 -12.56 6.15
CA ASN A 69 11.79 -13.82 6.36
C ASN A 69 10.71 -13.72 7.46
N ASP A 70 10.82 -12.73 8.31
CA ASP A 70 9.88 -12.45 9.41
C ASP A 70 8.72 -11.51 9.01
N MET A 71 8.61 -11.15 7.72
CA MET A 71 7.44 -10.42 7.21
C MET A 71 6.26 -11.37 7.03
N ASP A 72 5.06 -10.93 7.47
CA ASP A 72 3.81 -11.71 7.35
C ASP A 72 3.27 -11.77 5.91
N GLY A 73 3.68 -10.83 5.05
CA GLY A 73 3.29 -10.77 3.63
C GLY A 73 4.36 -11.29 2.68
N TYR A 74 4.00 -11.40 1.41
CA TYR A 74 4.88 -11.91 0.36
C TYR A 74 4.96 -10.94 -0.82
N PRO A 75 6.12 -10.88 -1.54
CA PRO A 75 6.21 -10.11 -2.77
C PRO A 75 5.20 -10.59 -3.80
N LEU A 76 4.50 -9.66 -4.43
CA LEU A 76 3.56 -9.95 -5.52
C LEU A 76 4.31 -10.24 -6.83
N VAL A 77 5.11 -11.32 -6.83
CA VAL A 77 6.02 -11.72 -7.92
C VAL A 77 5.29 -11.86 -9.27
N ALA A 78 4.04 -12.34 -9.24
CA ALA A 78 3.22 -12.49 -10.44
C ALA A 78 2.94 -11.17 -11.18
N THR A 79 3.17 -10.03 -10.52
CA THR A 79 3.02 -8.71 -11.14
C THR A 79 4.30 -8.19 -11.78
N MET A 80 5.43 -8.86 -11.52
CA MET A 80 6.74 -8.44 -12.01
C MET A 80 7.07 -9.07 -13.37
N THR A 81 7.85 -8.33 -14.17
CA THR A 81 8.30 -8.85 -15.46
C THR A 81 9.37 -9.92 -15.30
N PRO A 82 9.39 -10.98 -16.15
CA PRO A 82 10.45 -12.00 -16.11
C PRO A 82 11.83 -11.40 -16.29
N GLU A 83 11.97 -10.38 -17.11
CA GLU A 83 13.23 -9.67 -17.39
C GLU A 83 13.75 -9.00 -16.12
N PHE A 84 12.85 -8.32 -15.38
CA PHE A 84 13.22 -7.70 -14.12
C PHE A 84 13.65 -8.74 -13.08
N LEU A 85 12.90 -9.82 -12.90
CA LEU A 85 13.22 -10.89 -11.97
C LEU A 85 14.52 -11.62 -12.31
N SER A 86 14.84 -11.75 -13.60
CA SER A 86 16.10 -12.33 -14.05
C SER A 86 17.30 -11.43 -13.72
N ALA A 87 17.14 -10.12 -13.86
CA ALA A 87 18.18 -9.14 -13.57
C ALA A 87 18.33 -8.86 -12.06
N HIS A 88 17.23 -8.98 -11.31
CA HIS A 88 17.14 -8.69 -9.88
C HIS A 88 16.45 -9.87 -9.16
N PRO A 89 17.17 -11.00 -8.95
CA PRO A 89 16.61 -12.12 -8.20
C PRO A 89 16.21 -11.69 -6.80
N ILE A 90 15.03 -12.13 -6.35
CA ILE A 90 14.59 -11.84 -4.99
C ILE A 90 15.50 -12.56 -4.01
N THR A 91 16.14 -11.80 -3.15
CA THR A 91 16.98 -12.31 -2.06
C THR A 91 16.26 -12.16 -0.73
N ALA A 92 16.68 -12.90 0.28
CA ALA A 92 16.10 -12.86 1.60
C ALA A 92 17.13 -12.55 2.68
N VAL A 93 16.68 -11.93 3.76
CA VAL A 93 17.41 -11.76 5.04
C VAL A 93 16.54 -12.27 6.17
N ASP A 94 17.13 -12.58 7.30
CA ASP A 94 16.37 -13.12 8.44
C ASP A 94 15.41 -12.07 9.02
N SER A 95 15.88 -10.86 9.25
CA SER A 95 15.11 -9.75 9.78
C SER A 95 15.80 -8.43 9.50
N TYR A 96 15.02 -7.35 9.40
CA TYR A 96 15.50 -5.98 9.44
C TYR A 96 15.58 -5.40 10.85
N GLU A 97 15.05 -6.11 11.86
CA GLU A 97 14.96 -5.62 13.23
C GLU A 97 16.25 -5.85 14.05
N THR A 98 17.30 -6.43 13.45
CA THR A 98 18.53 -6.81 14.16
C THR A 98 19.29 -5.64 14.78
N GLU A 99 19.08 -4.41 14.33
CA GLU A 99 19.75 -3.21 14.82
C GLU A 99 18.84 -2.26 15.64
N PHE A 100 17.52 -2.46 15.63
CA PHE A 100 16.54 -1.59 16.32
C PHE A 100 16.07 -2.14 17.68
N LYS A 101 16.94 -2.89 18.38
CA LYS A 101 16.63 -3.33 19.76
C LYS A 101 16.72 -2.23 20.81
N GLU A 102 17.12 -1.02 20.46
CA GLU A 102 16.81 0.12 21.31
C GLU A 102 15.30 0.37 21.18
N LYS A 103 14.56 0.07 22.27
CA LYS A 103 13.16 0.47 22.42
C LYS A 103 13.06 1.93 21.99
N VAL A 104 12.57 2.18 20.79
CA VAL A 104 11.85 3.42 20.55
C VAL A 104 10.66 3.32 21.50
N ASP A 105 10.78 3.96 22.64
CA ASP A 105 9.65 4.21 23.52
C ASP A 105 8.71 5.06 22.67
N HIS A 106 7.80 4.38 21.99
CA HIS A 106 6.64 5.02 21.40
C HIS A 106 5.85 5.51 22.61
N GLY A 107 6.26 6.69 23.11
CA GLY A 107 5.60 7.35 24.21
C GLY A 107 4.11 7.16 24.00
N GLY A 108 3.51 6.40 24.93
CA GLY A 108 2.14 5.97 24.77
C GLY A 108 1.23 7.17 24.56
N MET A 109 -0.01 6.96 24.23
CA MET A 109 -1.05 7.97 24.03
C MET A 109 -1.03 9.07 25.12
N ASP A 110 -0.48 8.75 26.29
CA ASP A 110 -0.33 9.66 27.43
C ASP A 110 0.70 10.80 27.22
N THR A 111 1.61 10.67 26.25
CA THR A 111 2.61 11.71 25.91
C THR A 111 2.21 12.58 24.74
N MET A 112 1.08 12.28 24.09
CA MET A 112 0.58 13.06 22.95
C MET A 112 -0.06 14.36 23.45
N SER A 113 0.22 15.46 22.75
CA SER A 113 -0.47 16.73 23.04
C SER A 113 -1.97 16.60 22.77
N GLU A 114 -2.78 17.35 23.52
CA GLU A 114 -4.25 17.33 23.31
C GLU A 114 -4.63 17.77 21.90
N ASP A 115 -3.89 18.73 21.30
CA ASP A 115 -4.12 19.17 19.91
C ASP A 115 -3.93 18.02 18.92
N LEU A 116 -2.92 17.16 19.11
CA LEU A 116 -2.69 16.01 18.25
C LEU A 116 -3.75 14.93 18.46
N LYS A 117 -4.19 14.71 19.69
CA LYS A 117 -5.31 13.79 19.98
C LYS A 117 -6.59 14.26 19.32
N GLU A 118 -6.89 15.56 19.35
CA GLU A 118 -8.07 16.12 18.71
C GLU A 118 -8.01 15.99 17.19
N GLN A 119 -6.83 16.21 16.58
CA GLN A 119 -6.62 15.95 15.15
C GLN A 119 -6.86 14.47 14.80
N LEU A 120 -6.31 13.54 15.60
CA LEU A 120 -6.48 12.11 15.35
C LEU A 120 -7.93 11.65 15.54
N ARG A 121 -8.68 12.23 16.51
CA ARG A 121 -10.13 12.01 16.64
C ARG A 121 -10.89 12.51 15.43
N SER A 122 -10.53 13.68 14.91
CA SER A 122 -11.23 14.30 13.77
C SER A 122 -11.13 13.46 12.48
N ILE A 123 -10.09 12.62 12.36
CA ILE A 123 -9.86 11.73 11.22
C ILE A 123 -10.17 10.26 11.56
N GLY A 124 -10.74 9.97 12.75
CA GLY A 124 -11.21 8.64 13.14
C GLY A 124 -10.12 7.64 13.54
N TYR A 125 -8.92 8.10 13.91
CA TYR A 125 -7.82 7.23 14.33
C TYR A 125 -7.88 6.83 15.81
N ILE A 126 -8.51 7.64 16.65
CA ILE A 126 -8.70 7.35 18.08
C ILE A 126 -10.11 7.78 18.51
N GLU A 127 -10.70 7.07 19.48
CA GLU A 127 -11.98 7.40 20.10
C GLU A 127 -11.86 8.46 21.21
#